data_8218a6c071ca80e4e4aebf9a15239bf4
#
_entry.id   8218a6c071ca80e4e4aebf9a15239bf4
#
_cell.length_a   1.000
_cell.length_b   1.000
_cell.length_c   1.000
_cell.angle_alpha   90.00
_cell.angle_beta   90.00
_cell.angle_gamma   90.00
#
_symmetry.space_group_name_H-M   'P 1'
#
loop_
_entity.id
_entity.type
_entity.pdbx_description
1 polymer ?
#
loop_
_entity_poly.entity_id
_entity_poly.type
_entity_poly.pdbx_seq_one_letter_code
_entity_poly.pdbx_strand_id
1 'polypeptide(L)'
;MPERTNFPYLCRANYGKDMLVVIEGLDGAGKSTQVKKLKKYLESIFGTIEYIHFPRYDAPVYGGLVSRFLKGEFGNIGTVHPQLVALLFAEDRHAAAPQMKAALDEGKCVLLDRYVYSNIAYQCAKLKDHDEAKSLRDWIFNTEYGPFGLPQPDLNIFLDVPIGFVESRLKSQRGGDDRQYLDGAQDIHEADIEFQKHVRDIYREECRLDPKFIRIDCSDEYGEMLPPEEIFAKVKAVVDPAMENGTATQTGALTGK
;
A
#
# COMPACT_ATOMS: atom_id res chain seq x y z
N MET A 1 -17.36 39.05 -24.66
CA MET A 1 -16.68 38.80 -23.39
C MET A 1 -17.39 37.62 -22.75
N PRO A 2 -16.77 36.42 -22.64
CA PRO A 2 -17.38 35.33 -21.95
C PRO A 2 -17.09 35.46 -20.45
N GLU A 3 -18.14 35.24 -19.67
CA GLU A 3 -18.16 35.28 -18.21
C GLU A 3 -17.19 34.28 -17.61
N ARG A 4 -16.31 34.77 -16.72
CA ARG A 4 -15.48 33.93 -15.84
C ARG A 4 -16.40 33.27 -14.82
N THR A 5 -16.67 31.98 -14.98
CA THR A 5 -17.24 31.17 -13.95
C THR A 5 -16.23 31.09 -12.77
N ASN A 6 -16.54 31.85 -11.72
CA ASN A 6 -15.91 31.73 -10.41
C ASN A 6 -16.23 30.36 -9.87
N PHE A 7 -15.29 29.42 -9.93
CA PHE A 7 -15.27 28.28 -9.00
C PHE A 7 -14.94 28.81 -7.61
N PRO A 8 -15.79 28.61 -6.61
CA PRO A 8 -15.43 28.95 -5.25
C PRO A 8 -14.22 28.11 -4.87
N TYR A 9 -13.09 28.75 -4.59
CA TYR A 9 -11.99 28.18 -3.82
C TYR A 9 -12.58 27.74 -2.49
N LEU A 10 -12.96 26.47 -2.37
CA LEU A 10 -13.25 25.84 -1.09
C LEU A 10 -11.99 26.01 -0.24
N CYS A 11 -12.14 26.76 0.82
CA CYS A 11 -11.10 27.14 1.75
C CYS A 11 -10.28 25.93 2.19
N ARG A 12 -8.95 26.01 1.99
CA ARG A 12 -7.91 25.16 2.55
C ARG A 12 -7.91 25.09 4.10
N ALA A 13 -8.99 25.49 4.77
CA ALA A 13 -8.95 25.86 6.17
C ALA A 13 -9.15 24.71 7.16
N ASN A 14 -9.47 23.47 6.72
CA ASN A 14 -9.90 22.42 7.66
C ASN A 14 -9.36 21.00 7.41
N TYR A 15 -8.44 20.76 6.45
CA TYR A 15 -7.80 19.46 6.34
C TYR A 15 -6.48 19.45 7.10
N GLY A 16 -6.23 18.42 7.92
CA GLY A 16 -4.98 18.23 8.65
C GLY A 16 -3.78 18.38 7.72
N LYS A 17 -2.67 18.96 8.23
CA LYS A 17 -1.56 19.40 7.38
C LYS A 17 -0.73 18.25 6.82
N ASP A 18 -0.75 17.09 7.44
CA ASP A 18 0.04 15.90 7.10
C ASP A 18 -0.84 14.66 7.16
N MET A 19 -0.69 13.76 6.21
CA MET A 19 -1.43 12.49 6.17
C MET A 19 -0.61 11.44 5.43
N LEU A 20 -0.50 10.24 6.00
CA LEU A 20 0.09 9.08 5.37
C LEU A 20 -0.98 8.07 5.01
N VAL A 21 -1.22 7.88 3.70
CA VAL A 21 -2.20 6.93 3.16
C VAL A 21 -1.49 5.82 2.39
N VAL A 22 -1.89 4.59 2.63
CA VAL A 22 -1.34 3.41 1.96
C VAL A 22 -2.43 2.69 1.17
N ILE A 23 -2.11 2.27 -0.05
CA ILE A 23 -2.92 1.32 -0.82
C ILE A 23 -2.21 -0.02 -0.89
N GLU A 24 -2.91 -1.06 -0.45
CA GLU A 24 -2.50 -2.46 -0.45
C GLU A 24 -3.37 -3.31 -1.37
N GLY A 25 -2.88 -4.46 -1.78
CA GLY A 25 -3.64 -5.42 -2.60
C GLY A 25 -2.74 -6.42 -3.31
N LEU A 26 -3.35 -7.44 -3.85
CA LEU A 26 -2.67 -8.51 -4.58
C LEU A 26 -1.98 -7.99 -5.86
N ASP A 27 -1.08 -8.81 -6.40
CA ASP A 27 -0.56 -8.58 -7.73
C ASP A 27 -1.69 -8.74 -8.75
N GLY A 28 -1.76 -7.82 -9.71
CA GLY A 28 -2.87 -7.81 -10.65
C GLY A 28 -4.21 -7.26 -10.14
N ALA A 29 -4.29 -6.80 -8.91
CA ALA A 29 -5.52 -6.24 -8.32
C ALA A 29 -5.99 -4.91 -8.93
N GLY A 30 -5.29 -4.35 -9.91
CA GLY A 30 -5.64 -3.04 -10.47
C GLY A 30 -5.27 -1.84 -9.58
N LYS A 31 -4.37 -2.05 -8.60
CA LYS A 31 -3.89 -0.99 -7.70
C LYS A 31 -3.45 0.28 -8.43
N SER A 32 -2.63 0.15 -9.46
CA SER A 32 -2.08 1.29 -10.21
C SER A 32 -3.16 2.24 -10.76
N THR A 33 -4.33 1.70 -11.14
CA THR A 33 -5.47 2.50 -11.56
C THR A 33 -6.04 3.32 -10.41
N GLN A 34 -6.23 2.71 -9.25
CA GLN A 34 -6.77 3.39 -8.07
C GLN A 34 -5.76 4.37 -7.47
N VAL A 35 -4.48 4.02 -7.45
CA VAL A 35 -3.38 4.91 -7.03
C VAL A 35 -3.35 6.17 -7.90
N LYS A 36 -3.43 6.03 -9.23
CA LYS A 36 -3.46 7.19 -10.15
C LYS A 36 -4.66 8.11 -9.89
N LYS A 37 -5.84 7.54 -9.62
CA LYS A 37 -7.04 8.30 -9.29
C LYS A 37 -6.92 8.99 -7.94
N LEU A 38 -6.46 8.26 -6.92
CA LEU A 38 -6.28 8.79 -5.57
C LEU A 38 -5.20 9.87 -5.55
N LYS A 39 -4.09 9.68 -6.26
CA LYS A 39 -3.05 10.70 -6.40
C LYS A 39 -3.61 12.02 -6.91
N LYS A 40 -4.35 12.00 -8.04
CA LYS A 40 -4.98 13.20 -8.59
C LYS A 40 -5.97 13.84 -7.62
N TYR A 41 -6.72 13.03 -6.88
CA TYR A 41 -7.67 13.49 -5.89
C TYR A 41 -6.96 14.19 -4.74
N LEU A 42 -5.95 13.58 -4.14
CA LEU A 42 -5.17 14.15 -3.06
C LEU A 42 -4.42 15.42 -3.51
N GLU A 43 -3.85 15.43 -4.72
CA GLU A 43 -3.22 16.62 -5.32
C GLU A 43 -4.20 17.79 -5.46
N SER A 44 -5.48 17.54 -5.73
CA SER A 44 -6.50 18.59 -5.80
C SER A 44 -6.81 19.23 -4.45
N ILE A 45 -6.53 18.53 -3.35
CA ILE A 45 -6.80 18.97 -1.97
C ILE A 45 -5.53 19.54 -1.32
N PHE A 46 -4.43 18.79 -1.35
CA PHE A 46 -3.18 19.12 -0.66
C PHE A 46 -2.20 19.93 -1.56
N GLY A 47 -2.43 19.97 -2.85
CA GLY A 47 -1.48 20.50 -3.82
C GLY A 47 -0.43 19.44 -4.17
N THR A 48 0.83 19.69 -3.83
CA THR A 48 1.89 18.70 -4.04
C THR A 48 1.84 17.63 -2.95
N ILE A 49 1.86 16.37 -3.37
CA ILE A 49 1.96 15.22 -2.46
C ILE A 49 3.25 14.45 -2.72
N GLU A 50 3.69 13.69 -1.72
CA GLU A 50 4.77 12.73 -1.88
C GLU A 50 4.18 11.37 -2.27
N TYR A 51 4.67 10.76 -3.35
CA TYR A 51 4.24 9.43 -3.79
C TYR A 51 5.43 8.48 -3.85
N ILE A 52 5.32 7.34 -3.19
CA ILE A 52 6.34 6.29 -3.22
C ILE A 52 5.65 4.94 -3.48
N HIS A 53 6.23 4.18 -4.41
CA HIS A 53 5.89 2.77 -4.63
C HIS A 53 6.93 1.88 -3.96
N PHE A 54 6.50 0.88 -3.22
CA PHE A 54 7.37 -0.18 -2.69
C PHE A 54 7.06 -1.53 -3.35
N PRO A 55 8.12 -2.31 -3.66
CA PRO A 55 9.54 -1.97 -3.50
C PRO A 55 10.02 -0.95 -4.55
N ARG A 56 11.05 -0.18 -4.19
CA ARG A 56 11.68 0.80 -5.08
C ARG A 56 12.79 0.11 -5.88
N TYR A 57 12.44 -0.43 -7.03
CA TYR A 57 13.36 -1.24 -7.86
C TYR A 57 14.64 -0.51 -8.28
N ASP A 58 14.59 0.81 -8.42
CA ASP A 58 15.72 1.66 -8.78
C ASP A 58 16.52 2.16 -7.57
N ALA A 59 16.10 1.82 -6.35
CA ALA A 59 16.80 2.26 -5.15
C ALA A 59 18.20 1.62 -5.04
N PRO A 60 19.21 2.41 -4.66
CA PRO A 60 20.54 1.88 -4.44
C PRO A 60 20.54 0.71 -3.46
N VAL A 61 21.35 -0.32 -3.71
CA VAL A 61 21.55 -1.53 -2.90
C VAL A 61 20.30 -2.43 -2.86
N TYR A 62 19.19 -1.99 -2.24
CA TYR A 62 18.05 -2.86 -1.95
C TYR A 62 17.17 -3.11 -3.17
N GLY A 63 16.95 -2.12 -4.04
CA GLY A 63 16.12 -2.28 -5.24
C GLY A 63 16.62 -3.39 -6.16
N GLY A 64 17.93 -3.43 -6.41
CA GLY A 64 18.54 -4.49 -7.20
C GLY A 64 18.44 -5.87 -6.54
N LEU A 65 18.60 -5.97 -5.22
CA LEU A 65 18.46 -7.23 -4.48
C LEU A 65 17.01 -7.74 -4.50
N VAL A 66 16.03 -6.84 -4.30
CA VAL A 66 14.61 -7.19 -4.41
C VAL A 66 14.27 -7.69 -5.81
N SER A 67 14.73 -6.98 -6.86
CA SER A 67 14.49 -7.40 -8.25
C SER A 67 15.06 -8.79 -8.53
N ARG A 68 16.28 -9.07 -8.07
CA ARG A 68 16.91 -10.39 -8.21
C ARG A 68 16.18 -11.48 -7.45
N PHE A 69 15.68 -11.18 -6.24
CA PHE A 69 14.85 -12.11 -5.48
C PHE A 69 13.56 -12.44 -6.23
N LEU A 70 12.84 -11.44 -6.71
CA LEU A 70 11.58 -11.63 -7.44
C LEU A 70 11.76 -12.36 -8.78
N LYS A 71 12.93 -12.22 -9.44
CA LYS A 71 13.31 -13.03 -10.60
C LYS A 71 13.67 -14.48 -10.25
N GLY A 72 13.71 -14.84 -8.96
CA GLY A 72 14.10 -16.19 -8.52
C GLY A 72 15.60 -16.46 -8.53
N GLU A 73 16.47 -15.46 -8.69
CA GLU A 73 17.93 -15.64 -8.72
C GLU A 73 18.51 -16.18 -7.40
N PHE A 74 17.80 -16.00 -6.28
CA PHE A 74 18.19 -16.55 -4.98
C PHE A 74 17.45 -17.85 -4.63
N GLY A 75 16.69 -18.39 -5.58
CA GLY A 75 15.85 -19.57 -5.40
C GLY A 75 14.36 -19.25 -5.56
N ASN A 76 13.52 -20.27 -5.42
CA ASN A 76 12.07 -20.10 -5.51
C ASN A 76 11.46 -19.57 -4.20
N ILE A 77 10.16 -19.34 -4.22
CA ILE A 77 9.40 -18.73 -3.12
C ILE A 77 9.55 -19.46 -1.77
N GLY A 78 9.80 -20.78 -1.80
CA GLY A 78 9.93 -21.63 -0.59
C GLY A 78 11.37 -21.90 -0.14
N THR A 79 12.40 -21.44 -0.89
CA THR A 79 13.80 -21.76 -0.57
C THR A 79 14.50 -20.71 0.27
N VAL A 80 14.08 -19.47 0.21
CA VAL A 80 14.63 -18.40 1.04
C VAL A 80 13.75 -18.20 2.26
N HIS A 81 14.34 -18.21 3.45
CA HIS A 81 13.59 -18.07 4.70
C HIS A 81 12.76 -16.77 4.69
N PRO A 82 11.43 -16.82 5.00
CA PRO A 82 10.54 -15.65 4.90
C PRO A 82 11.02 -14.43 5.68
N GLN A 83 11.64 -14.63 6.85
CA GLN A 83 12.15 -13.53 7.66
C GLN A 83 13.33 -12.79 7.00
N LEU A 84 14.19 -13.49 6.24
CA LEU A 84 15.27 -12.84 5.49
C LEU A 84 14.72 -12.03 4.32
N VAL A 85 13.68 -12.55 3.67
CA VAL A 85 12.98 -11.82 2.62
C VAL A 85 12.26 -10.60 3.22
N ALA A 86 11.60 -10.77 4.39
CA ALA A 86 10.97 -9.67 5.11
C ALA A 86 11.97 -8.56 5.43
N LEU A 87 13.17 -8.93 5.91
CA LEU A 87 14.23 -7.96 6.19
C LEU A 87 14.68 -7.20 4.93
N LEU A 88 14.82 -7.90 3.81
CA LEU A 88 15.21 -7.26 2.54
C LEU A 88 14.22 -6.18 2.11
N PHE A 89 12.91 -6.46 2.17
CA PHE A 89 11.86 -5.49 1.85
C PHE A 89 11.73 -4.38 2.90
N ALA A 90 11.98 -4.70 4.17
CA ALA A 90 11.98 -3.72 5.26
C ALA A 90 13.12 -2.70 5.12
N GLU A 91 14.31 -3.15 4.70
CA GLU A 91 15.47 -2.28 4.45
C GLU A 91 15.23 -1.29 3.31
N ASP A 92 14.50 -1.68 2.27
CA ASP A 92 14.11 -0.73 1.22
C ASP A 92 13.21 0.39 1.78
N ARG A 93 12.24 0.04 2.65
CA ARG A 93 11.39 1.03 3.33
C ARG A 93 12.17 1.88 4.32
N HIS A 94 13.07 1.25 5.10
CA HIS A 94 13.95 1.96 6.04
C HIS A 94 14.79 3.02 5.33
N ALA A 95 15.38 2.68 4.19
CA ALA A 95 16.15 3.63 3.38
C ALA A 95 15.28 4.81 2.84
N ALA A 96 13.96 4.64 2.73
CA ALA A 96 13.02 5.70 2.34
C ALA A 96 12.46 6.49 3.54
N ALA A 97 12.64 6.01 4.78
CA ALA A 97 12.04 6.64 5.96
C ALA A 97 12.38 8.13 6.12
N PRO A 98 13.63 8.59 5.88
CA PRO A 98 13.93 10.02 5.93
C PRO A 98 13.13 10.88 4.96
N GLN A 99 12.91 10.39 3.72
CA GLN A 99 12.11 11.07 2.70
C GLN A 99 10.65 11.20 3.13
N MET A 100 10.06 10.11 3.62
CA MET A 100 8.67 10.11 4.10
C MET A 100 8.49 11.07 5.28
N LYS A 101 9.40 11.02 6.27
CA LYS A 101 9.36 11.91 7.44
C LYS A 101 9.49 13.37 7.05
N ALA A 102 10.46 13.72 6.19
CA ALA A 102 10.63 15.08 5.72
C ALA A 102 9.37 15.61 5.02
N ALA A 103 8.70 14.79 4.19
CA ALA A 103 7.46 15.18 3.55
C ALA A 103 6.32 15.43 4.55
N LEU A 104 6.18 14.57 5.57
CA LEU A 104 5.20 14.74 6.64
C LEU A 104 5.51 16.00 7.47
N ASP A 105 6.78 16.21 7.86
CA ASP A 105 7.21 17.40 8.62
C ASP A 105 6.94 18.71 7.84
N GLU A 106 6.99 18.66 6.51
CA GLU A 106 6.60 19.77 5.64
C GLU A 106 5.08 19.94 5.51
N GLY A 107 4.28 19.09 6.15
CA GLY A 107 2.82 19.10 6.10
C GLY A 107 2.25 18.60 4.78
N LYS A 108 2.96 17.74 4.06
CA LYS A 108 2.50 17.12 2.82
C LYS A 108 1.70 15.85 3.10
N CYS A 109 0.77 15.54 2.21
CA CYS A 109 0.20 14.20 2.14
C CYS A 109 1.21 13.24 1.50
N VAL A 110 1.42 12.07 2.10
CA VAL A 110 2.24 10.98 1.59
C VAL A 110 1.33 9.85 1.15
N LEU A 111 1.39 9.47 -0.12
CA LEU A 111 0.66 8.33 -0.70
C LEU A 111 1.64 7.19 -1.00
N LEU A 112 1.42 6.03 -0.41
CA LEU A 112 2.22 4.84 -0.65
C LEU A 112 1.43 3.77 -1.41
N ASP A 113 2.05 3.18 -2.43
CA ASP A 113 1.60 1.95 -3.08
C ASP A 113 2.40 0.80 -2.47
N ARG A 114 1.77 0.01 -1.63
CA ARG A 114 2.34 -1.00 -0.71
C ARG A 114 3.15 -0.41 0.44
N TYR A 115 3.13 -1.13 1.57
CA TYR A 115 3.90 -0.77 2.76
C TYR A 115 4.15 -2.00 3.64
N VAL A 116 4.09 -1.83 4.97
CA VAL A 116 4.40 -2.88 5.96
C VAL A 116 3.44 -4.07 5.83
N TYR A 117 2.14 -3.84 5.58
CA TYR A 117 1.17 -4.92 5.41
C TYR A 117 1.45 -5.80 4.18
N SER A 118 2.03 -5.26 3.10
CA SER A 118 2.53 -6.10 2.00
C SER A 118 3.59 -7.08 2.48
N ASN A 119 4.52 -6.62 3.32
CA ASN A 119 5.56 -7.50 3.85
C ASN A 119 4.96 -8.62 4.71
N ILE A 120 4.04 -8.28 5.61
CA ILE A 120 3.32 -9.26 6.43
C ILE A 120 2.57 -10.25 5.56
N ALA A 121 1.74 -9.77 4.63
CA ALA A 121 0.89 -10.63 3.83
C ALA A 121 1.70 -11.62 2.99
N TYR A 122 2.74 -11.15 2.30
CA TYR A 122 3.54 -11.99 1.41
C TYR A 122 4.52 -12.91 2.13
N GLN A 123 5.01 -12.54 3.31
CA GLN A 123 5.96 -13.40 4.02
C GLN A 123 5.24 -14.41 4.94
N CYS A 124 4.19 -14.00 5.64
CA CYS A 124 3.42 -14.92 6.48
C CYS A 124 2.67 -15.97 5.65
N ALA A 125 2.20 -15.64 4.43
CA ALA A 125 1.56 -16.60 3.53
C ALA A 125 2.46 -17.77 3.09
N LYS A 126 3.78 -17.67 3.29
CA LYS A 126 4.75 -18.75 3.02
C LYS A 126 4.81 -19.79 4.14
N LEU A 127 4.30 -19.45 5.32
CA LEU A 127 4.34 -20.29 6.50
C LEU A 127 3.03 -21.08 6.64
N LYS A 128 3.14 -22.35 6.99
CA LYS A 128 1.98 -23.23 7.21
C LYS A 128 1.55 -23.22 8.67
N ASP A 129 2.50 -22.99 9.57
CA ASP A 129 2.26 -22.93 11.01
C ASP A 129 1.78 -21.52 11.38
N HIS A 130 0.66 -21.46 12.08
CA HIS A 130 0.02 -20.19 12.46
C HIS A 130 0.85 -19.42 13.51
N ASP A 131 1.50 -20.13 14.43
CA ASP A 131 2.31 -19.50 15.48
C ASP A 131 3.62 -18.94 14.91
N GLU A 132 4.21 -19.63 13.92
CA GLU A 132 5.35 -19.11 13.17
C GLU A 132 4.95 -17.88 12.36
N ALA A 133 3.80 -17.90 11.67
CA ALA A 133 3.29 -16.76 10.91
C ALA A 133 3.03 -15.55 11.83
N LYS A 134 2.41 -15.79 13.00
CA LYS A 134 2.18 -14.74 14.01
C LYS A 134 3.50 -14.19 14.54
N SER A 135 4.47 -15.03 14.84
CA SER A 135 5.79 -14.62 15.32
C SER A 135 6.51 -13.77 14.29
N LEU A 136 6.42 -14.13 13.01
CA LEU A 136 7.01 -13.35 11.90
C LEU A 136 6.30 -12.00 11.73
N ARG A 137 4.96 -11.98 11.78
CA ARG A 137 4.15 -10.76 11.77
C ARG A 137 4.58 -9.78 12.84
N ASP A 138 4.63 -10.25 14.09
CA ASP A 138 5.00 -9.43 15.24
C ASP A 138 6.45 -8.93 15.12
N TRP A 139 7.36 -9.76 14.59
CA TRP A 139 8.74 -9.36 14.32
C TRP A 139 8.81 -8.27 13.24
N ILE A 140 8.04 -8.37 12.14
CA ILE A 140 8.00 -7.35 11.09
C ILE A 140 7.54 -6.01 11.68
N PHE A 141 6.41 -5.98 12.39
CA PHE A 141 5.90 -4.75 13.02
C PHE A 141 6.91 -4.14 13.98
N ASN A 142 7.46 -4.97 14.88
CA ASN A 142 8.42 -4.50 15.88
C ASN A 142 9.70 -3.97 15.24
N THR A 143 10.16 -4.55 14.13
CA THR A 143 11.37 -4.12 13.42
C THR A 143 11.12 -2.82 12.66
N GLU A 144 10.05 -2.77 11.87
CA GLU A 144 9.81 -1.66 10.96
C GLU A 144 9.33 -0.39 11.68
N TYR A 145 8.41 -0.52 12.63
CA TYR A 145 7.95 0.64 13.42
C TYR A 145 8.83 0.95 14.64
N GLY A 146 9.66 0.01 15.08
CA GLY A 146 10.61 0.19 16.17
C GLY A 146 11.96 0.74 15.68
N PRO A 147 13.03 -0.08 15.61
CA PRO A 147 14.39 0.42 15.29
C PRO A 147 14.51 1.06 13.90
N PHE A 148 13.70 0.66 12.90
CA PHE A 148 13.70 1.30 11.58
C PHE A 148 12.93 2.63 11.60
N GLY A 149 12.07 2.81 12.57
CA GLY A 149 11.37 4.07 12.82
C GLY A 149 10.53 4.52 11.64
N LEU A 150 9.88 3.60 10.93
CA LEU A 150 8.98 3.96 9.84
C LEU A 150 7.78 4.77 10.37
N PRO A 151 7.29 5.79 9.65
CA PRO A 151 6.07 6.48 10.03
C PRO A 151 4.87 5.53 9.95
N GLN A 152 3.99 5.59 10.95
CA GLN A 152 2.76 4.79 10.96
C GLN A 152 1.69 5.46 10.09
N PRO A 153 1.00 4.70 9.21
CA PRO A 153 -0.07 5.26 8.40
C PRO A 153 -1.27 5.75 9.22
N ASP A 154 -1.88 6.83 8.75
CA ASP A 154 -3.18 7.28 9.24
C ASP A 154 -4.29 6.40 8.70
N LEU A 155 -4.13 5.91 7.47
CA LEU A 155 -5.08 5.04 6.78
C LEU A 155 -4.34 4.04 5.88
N ASN A 156 -4.65 2.75 6.06
CA ASN A 156 -4.30 1.70 5.11
C ASN A 156 -5.57 1.23 4.40
N ILE A 157 -5.51 1.02 3.08
CA ILE A 157 -6.62 0.58 2.25
C ILE A 157 -6.24 -0.72 1.55
N PHE A 158 -6.95 -1.80 1.84
CA PHE A 158 -6.82 -3.06 1.11
C PHE A 158 -7.88 -3.16 0.02
N LEU A 159 -7.45 -3.20 -1.24
CA LEU A 159 -8.32 -3.47 -2.38
C LEU A 159 -8.51 -5.00 -2.49
N ASP A 160 -9.60 -5.49 -1.94
CA ASP A 160 -9.96 -6.90 -1.93
C ASP A 160 -10.73 -7.25 -3.20
N VAL A 161 -10.01 -7.68 -4.23
CA VAL A 161 -10.56 -8.02 -5.55
C VAL A 161 -10.92 -9.49 -5.66
N PRO A 162 -11.87 -9.86 -6.55
CA PRO A 162 -12.19 -11.27 -6.85
C PRO A 162 -10.93 -12.04 -7.29
N ILE A 163 -10.73 -13.23 -6.74
CA ILE A 163 -9.53 -14.02 -7.06
C ILE A 163 -9.50 -14.47 -8.51
N GLY A 164 -10.66 -14.71 -9.13
CA GLY A 164 -10.77 -15.03 -10.56
C GLY A 164 -10.28 -13.88 -11.46
N PHE A 165 -10.49 -12.63 -11.03
CA PHE A 165 -9.94 -11.47 -11.72
C PHE A 165 -8.41 -11.46 -11.63
N VAL A 166 -7.84 -11.69 -10.44
CA VAL A 166 -6.39 -11.81 -10.24
C VAL A 166 -5.81 -12.90 -11.15
N GLU A 167 -6.40 -14.10 -11.12
CA GLU A 167 -5.95 -15.23 -11.94
C GLU A 167 -5.94 -14.91 -13.43
N SER A 168 -7.01 -14.29 -13.94
CA SER A 168 -7.08 -13.87 -15.34
C SER A 168 -5.99 -12.85 -15.71
N ARG A 169 -5.70 -11.95 -14.80
CA ARG A 169 -4.67 -10.92 -14.99
C ARG A 169 -3.25 -11.49 -14.91
N LEU A 170 -2.99 -12.45 -14.03
CA LEU A 170 -1.70 -13.11 -13.94
C LEU A 170 -1.41 -14.00 -15.16
N LYS A 171 -2.43 -14.66 -15.72
CA LYS A 171 -2.31 -15.45 -16.95
C LYS A 171 -2.15 -14.61 -18.22
N SER A 172 -2.75 -13.41 -18.26
CA SER A 172 -2.53 -12.49 -19.37
C SER A 172 -1.11 -11.92 -19.26
N GLN A 173 -0.31 -12.00 -20.34
CA GLN A 173 1.00 -11.35 -20.37
C GLN A 173 0.81 -9.84 -20.14
N ARG A 174 1.07 -9.40 -18.90
CA ARG A 174 0.97 -7.99 -18.54
C ARG A 174 2.27 -7.28 -18.89
N GLY A 175 2.17 -6.28 -19.77
CA GLY A 175 3.20 -5.26 -19.93
C GLY A 175 2.84 -4.05 -19.06
N GLY A 176 3.85 -3.32 -18.59
CA GLY A 176 3.67 -2.08 -17.83
C GLY A 176 4.98 -1.61 -17.20
N ASP A 177 5.02 -0.33 -16.83
CA ASP A 177 6.21 0.29 -16.23
C ASP A 177 6.55 -0.34 -14.88
N ASP A 178 5.54 -0.89 -14.18
CA ASP A 178 5.65 -1.59 -12.91
C ASP A 178 6.35 -2.96 -13.00
N ARG A 179 6.66 -3.45 -14.21
CA ARG A 179 7.31 -4.75 -14.46
C ARG A 179 8.66 -4.68 -15.17
N GLN A 180 9.17 -3.48 -15.42
CA GLN A 180 10.47 -3.30 -16.09
C GLN A 180 11.61 -4.00 -15.34
N TYR A 181 11.51 -4.12 -13.99
CA TYR A 181 12.51 -4.80 -13.16
C TYR A 181 12.67 -6.29 -13.49
N LEU A 182 11.69 -6.93 -14.15
CA LEU A 182 11.71 -8.36 -14.46
C LEU A 182 12.57 -8.71 -15.69
N ASP A 183 12.85 -7.76 -16.60
CA ASP A 183 13.56 -8.01 -17.87
C ASP A 183 13.00 -9.21 -18.64
N GLY A 184 11.69 -9.41 -18.63
CA GLY A 184 11.03 -10.53 -19.27
C GLY A 184 10.98 -11.83 -18.45
N ALA A 185 11.56 -11.88 -17.25
CA ALA A 185 11.39 -12.99 -16.31
C ALA A 185 9.98 -12.99 -15.68
N GLN A 186 9.60 -14.10 -15.09
CA GLN A 186 8.36 -14.22 -14.30
C GLN A 186 8.66 -13.88 -12.84
N ASP A 187 7.77 -13.08 -12.21
CA ASP A 187 7.82 -12.85 -10.77
C ASP A 187 7.41 -14.14 -10.03
N ILE A 188 8.25 -14.58 -9.09
CA ILE A 188 8.01 -15.82 -8.34
C ILE A 188 6.77 -15.74 -7.43
N HIS A 189 6.36 -14.56 -6.99
CA HIS A 189 5.14 -14.35 -6.20
C HIS A 189 3.88 -14.38 -7.07
N GLU A 190 3.97 -13.99 -8.33
CA GLU A 190 2.85 -14.00 -9.27
C GLU A 190 2.61 -15.39 -9.90
N ALA A 191 3.58 -16.29 -9.83
CA ALA A 191 3.53 -17.58 -10.50
C ALA A 191 2.51 -18.57 -9.89
N ASP A 192 2.09 -18.36 -8.63
CA ASP A 192 1.26 -19.31 -7.87
C ASP A 192 -0.03 -18.64 -7.36
N ILE A 193 -1.17 -19.03 -7.94
CA ILE A 193 -2.49 -18.51 -7.57
C ILE A 193 -2.91 -18.96 -6.16
N GLU A 194 -2.51 -20.15 -5.70
CA GLU A 194 -2.81 -20.62 -4.35
C GLU A 194 -2.04 -19.77 -3.33
N PHE A 195 -0.81 -19.39 -3.65
CA PHE A 195 -0.06 -18.43 -2.83
C PHE A 195 -0.78 -17.08 -2.76
N GLN A 196 -1.28 -16.54 -3.88
CA GLN A 196 -2.05 -15.29 -3.90
C GLN A 196 -3.35 -15.38 -3.06
N LYS A 197 -4.00 -16.54 -3.00
CA LYS A 197 -5.15 -16.77 -2.09
C LYS A 197 -4.72 -16.65 -0.63
N HIS A 198 -3.62 -17.28 -0.24
CA HIS A 198 -3.10 -17.17 1.13
C HIS A 198 -2.71 -15.73 1.48
N VAL A 199 -2.06 -15.00 0.57
CA VAL A 199 -1.75 -13.58 0.75
C VAL A 199 -3.02 -12.76 0.99
N ARG A 200 -4.09 -13.01 0.20
CA ARG A 200 -5.40 -12.37 0.38
C ARG A 200 -6.00 -12.63 1.76
N ASP A 201 -5.90 -13.87 2.23
CA ASP A 201 -6.45 -14.26 3.53
C ASP A 201 -5.72 -13.56 4.68
N ILE A 202 -4.39 -13.44 4.61
CA ILE A 202 -3.61 -12.65 5.58
C ILE A 202 -4.03 -11.18 5.55
N TYR A 203 -4.16 -10.54 4.38
CA TYR A 203 -4.65 -9.17 4.30
C TYR A 203 -6.03 -8.99 4.95
N ARG A 204 -6.96 -9.93 4.73
CA ARG A 204 -8.29 -9.92 5.34
C ARG A 204 -8.24 -10.07 6.85
N GLU A 205 -7.31 -10.88 7.35
CA GLU A 205 -7.08 -11.03 8.79
C GLU A 205 -6.55 -9.73 9.39
N GLU A 206 -5.54 -9.12 8.79
CA GLU A 206 -4.98 -7.86 9.25
C GLU A 206 -6.01 -6.71 9.25
N CYS A 207 -6.90 -6.65 8.25
CA CYS A 207 -8.01 -5.69 8.26
C CYS A 207 -9.00 -5.90 9.41
N ARG A 208 -9.10 -7.11 9.98
CA ARG A 208 -9.93 -7.37 11.18
C ARG A 208 -9.23 -6.98 12.47
N LEU A 209 -7.89 -6.99 12.47
CA LEU A 209 -7.07 -6.71 13.65
C LEU A 209 -6.75 -5.22 13.80
N ASP A 210 -6.64 -4.47 12.71
CA ASP A 210 -6.31 -3.04 12.71
C ASP A 210 -7.48 -2.20 12.18
N PRO A 211 -8.14 -1.36 13.01
CA PRO A 211 -9.22 -0.48 12.57
C PRO A 211 -8.78 0.61 11.58
N LYS A 212 -7.47 0.88 11.45
CA LYS A 212 -6.91 1.78 10.43
C LYS A 212 -6.62 1.07 9.10
N PHE A 213 -6.84 -0.24 9.02
CA PHE A 213 -6.67 -1.00 7.79
C PHE A 213 -8.03 -1.38 7.21
N ILE A 214 -8.53 -0.57 6.31
CA ILE A 214 -9.88 -0.67 5.77
C ILE A 214 -9.89 -1.57 4.53
N ARG A 215 -10.68 -2.65 4.59
CA ARG A 215 -10.95 -3.52 3.44
C ARG A 215 -12.00 -2.88 2.54
N ILE A 216 -11.68 -2.69 1.27
CA ILE A 216 -12.62 -2.31 0.22
C ILE A 216 -12.94 -3.54 -0.62
N ASP A 217 -14.17 -4.02 -0.51
CA ASP A 217 -14.68 -5.07 -1.39
C ASP A 217 -14.88 -4.51 -2.80
N CYS A 218 -14.08 -5.02 -3.73
CA CYS A 218 -14.07 -4.61 -5.14
C CYS A 218 -14.94 -5.50 -6.02
N SER A 219 -15.81 -6.34 -5.44
CA SER A 219 -16.76 -7.18 -6.15
C SER A 219 -18.19 -6.65 -6.11
N ASP A 220 -18.96 -6.99 -7.14
CA ASP A 220 -20.42 -6.81 -7.15
C ASP A 220 -21.14 -7.99 -6.44
N GLU A 221 -22.47 -8.00 -6.49
CA GLU A 221 -23.29 -9.04 -5.89
C GLU A 221 -23.13 -10.44 -6.54
N TYR A 222 -22.57 -10.51 -7.74
CA TYR A 222 -22.28 -11.75 -8.47
C TYR A 222 -20.83 -12.23 -8.27
N GLY A 223 -20.02 -11.47 -7.53
CA GLY A 223 -18.60 -11.77 -7.30
C GLY A 223 -17.67 -11.33 -8.43
N GLU A 224 -18.19 -10.54 -9.39
CA GLU A 224 -17.41 -9.99 -10.49
C GLU A 224 -16.74 -8.65 -10.08
N MET A 225 -15.66 -8.31 -10.79
CA MET A 225 -14.90 -7.09 -10.50
C MET A 225 -15.70 -5.84 -10.84
N LEU A 226 -15.87 -4.95 -9.88
CA LEU A 226 -16.50 -3.63 -10.06
C LEU A 226 -15.71 -2.74 -11.04
N PRO A 227 -16.40 -1.84 -11.76
CA PRO A 227 -15.77 -0.80 -12.57
C PRO A 227 -14.81 0.07 -11.74
N PRO A 228 -13.70 0.55 -12.31
CA PRO A 228 -12.71 1.37 -11.60
C PRO A 228 -13.28 2.61 -10.94
N GLU A 229 -14.33 3.22 -11.48
CA GLU A 229 -14.98 4.42 -10.92
C GLU A 229 -15.75 4.08 -9.63
N GLU A 230 -16.43 2.95 -9.59
CA GLU A 230 -17.17 2.51 -8.41
C GLU A 230 -16.22 2.12 -7.27
N ILE A 231 -15.11 1.44 -7.59
CA ILE A 231 -14.05 1.16 -6.60
C ILE A 231 -13.49 2.48 -6.07
N PHE A 232 -13.23 3.44 -6.95
CA PHE A 232 -12.70 4.74 -6.53
C PHE A 232 -13.69 5.52 -5.65
N ALA A 233 -14.98 5.43 -5.90
CA ALA A 233 -16.00 6.01 -5.03
C ALA A 233 -15.94 5.40 -3.61
N LYS A 234 -15.74 4.07 -3.49
CA LYS A 234 -15.54 3.40 -2.20
C LYS A 234 -14.23 3.85 -1.52
N VAL A 235 -13.14 4.01 -2.29
CA VAL A 235 -11.86 4.54 -1.77
C VAL A 235 -12.05 5.94 -1.20
N LYS A 236 -12.71 6.84 -1.93
CA LYS A 236 -13.01 8.19 -1.45
C LYS A 236 -13.84 8.18 -0.16
N ALA A 237 -14.84 7.31 -0.08
CA ALA A 237 -15.72 7.22 1.09
C ALA A 237 -14.97 6.89 2.39
N VAL A 238 -13.76 6.31 2.33
CA VAL A 238 -12.91 6.05 3.51
C VAL A 238 -11.80 7.09 3.67
N VAL A 239 -11.34 7.71 2.59
CA VAL A 239 -10.29 8.74 2.63
C VAL A 239 -10.85 10.06 3.16
N ASP A 240 -12.05 10.49 2.71
CA ASP A 240 -12.64 11.78 3.09
C ASP A 240 -12.84 11.90 4.62
N PRO A 241 -13.43 10.94 5.34
CA PRO A 241 -13.53 10.99 6.80
C PRO A 241 -12.18 10.94 7.53
N ALA A 242 -11.19 10.22 6.99
CA ALA A 242 -9.86 10.14 7.59
C ALA A 242 -9.13 11.51 7.54
N MET A 243 -9.32 12.27 6.45
CA MET A 243 -8.82 13.63 6.34
C MET A 243 -9.47 14.59 7.35
N GLU A 244 -10.77 14.43 7.62
CA GLU A 244 -11.50 15.25 8.59
C GLU A 244 -11.10 14.96 10.05
N ASN A 245 -10.88 13.69 10.39
CA ASN A 245 -10.52 13.26 11.74
C ASN A 245 -9.09 13.66 12.15
N GLY A 246 -8.18 13.81 11.21
CA GLY A 246 -6.82 14.33 11.46
C GLY A 246 -6.80 15.75 12.04
N THR A 247 -7.91 16.51 11.88
CA THR A 247 -8.05 17.87 12.43
C THR A 247 -8.47 17.91 13.90
N ALA A 248 -9.11 16.85 14.41
CA ALA A 248 -9.71 16.86 15.75
C ALA A 248 -8.72 16.63 16.89
N THR A 249 -7.55 16.06 16.61
CA THR A 249 -6.58 15.66 17.66
C THR A 249 -5.69 16.82 18.15
N GLN A 250 -5.64 17.94 17.43
CA GLN A 250 -4.74 19.08 17.80
C GLN A 250 -5.43 20.24 18.55
N THR A 251 -6.75 20.28 18.66
CA THR A 251 -7.47 21.34 19.39
C THR A 251 -7.59 21.09 20.90
N GLY A 252 -7.18 19.92 21.39
CA GLY A 252 -7.27 19.55 22.81
C GLY A 252 -6.08 19.91 23.70
N ALA A 253 -4.96 20.40 23.16
CA ALA A 253 -3.71 20.55 23.90
C ALA A 253 -3.33 22.01 24.29
N LEU A 254 -4.21 23.00 24.08
CA LEU A 254 -3.91 24.42 24.39
C LEU A 254 -4.88 25.09 25.38
N THR A 255 -5.44 24.34 26.34
CA THR A 255 -6.09 24.96 27.51
C THR A 255 -5.76 24.17 28.77
N GLY A 256 -4.66 24.51 29.41
CA GLY A 256 -4.27 24.00 30.73
C GLY A 256 -3.05 24.74 31.25
N LYS A 257 -3.33 25.77 32.02
CA LYS A 257 -2.37 26.66 32.74
C LYS A 257 -1.20 25.92 33.38
#